data_d1a8b41afd5c6d5a091b6073a0beec1f
#
_entry.id   d1a8b41afd5c6d5a091b6073a0beec1f
#
_cell.length_a   1.000
_cell.length_b   1.000
_cell.length_c   1.000
_cell.angle_alpha   90.00
_cell.angle_beta   90.00
_cell.angle_gamma   90.00
#
_symmetry.space_group_name_H-M   'P 1'
#
loop_
_entity.id
_entity.type
_entity.pdbx_description
1 polymer ?
#
loop_
_entity_poly.entity_id
_entity_poly.type
_entity_poly.pdbx_seq_one_letter_code
_entity_poly.pdbx_strand_id
1 'polypeptide(L)'
;MTKRERVMAALRGAPVDRVPVSLWLHNFATENSPDTLAAETLRLARRFDWDFLKPQSRAQCFAEMWGFRYTPSRERAASYTVTETPLTTAADLRRLEPADARFGALGEQLEALEMIRKAVGPDTPIIWTVFSPLMILPFLLTGGRAQAVALVRSEPTAVAHALDAMAVTLESYARAAVESGADGLFYATNMATRELSSAAECRRFQRPYDLRILGRVESAPFNLLHVCGADVLFDEFADYPATALSWATMPGNPSLADAHRRTGRAVVGGLPAKPEIAGLPPAEVETRGRRAIAEMGGRFLLLGPDCSINPDTPDAVMDAATTATL
;
A
#
# COMPACT_ATOMS: atom_id res chain seq x y z
N MET A 1 12.82 4.23 -23.34
CA MET A 1 12.45 3.00 -22.58
C MET A 1 10.92 2.90 -22.51
N THR A 2 10.37 1.68 -22.54
CA THR A 2 8.96 1.47 -22.16
C THR A 2 8.81 1.72 -20.64
N LYS A 3 7.56 1.87 -20.16
CA LYS A 3 7.28 2.03 -18.72
C LYS A 3 7.84 0.85 -17.90
N ARG A 4 7.60 -0.37 -18.38
CA ARG A 4 8.12 -1.59 -17.73
C ARG A 4 9.65 -1.61 -17.68
N GLU A 5 10.32 -1.36 -18.79
CA GLU A 5 11.79 -1.31 -18.82
C GLU A 5 12.35 -0.29 -17.83
N ARG A 6 11.76 0.91 -17.77
CA ARG A 6 12.15 2.00 -16.87
C ARG A 6 11.98 1.60 -15.40
N VAL A 7 10.81 1.09 -15.03
CA VAL A 7 10.53 0.65 -13.66
C VAL A 7 11.45 -0.49 -13.25
N MET A 8 11.58 -1.52 -14.09
CA MET A 8 12.46 -2.67 -13.78
C MET A 8 13.93 -2.30 -13.74
N ALA A 9 14.38 -1.33 -14.54
CA ALA A 9 15.73 -0.80 -14.47
C ALA A 9 15.97 -0.01 -13.17
N ALA A 10 15.03 0.88 -12.80
CA ALA A 10 15.11 1.64 -11.56
C ALA A 10 15.16 0.74 -10.32
N LEU A 11 14.35 -0.32 -10.27
CA LEU A 11 14.35 -1.29 -9.16
C LEU A 11 15.70 -1.98 -8.98
N ARG A 12 16.47 -2.16 -10.05
CA ARG A 12 17.82 -2.75 -10.02
C ARG A 12 18.95 -1.72 -9.96
N GLY A 13 18.62 -0.42 -9.89
CA GLY A 13 19.60 0.67 -9.95
C GLY A 13 20.35 0.77 -11.26
N ALA A 14 19.82 0.21 -12.34
CA ALA A 14 20.35 0.40 -13.69
C ALA A 14 20.03 1.82 -14.20
N PRO A 15 20.79 2.34 -15.18
CA PRO A 15 20.50 3.63 -15.79
C PRO A 15 19.11 3.66 -16.42
N VAL A 16 18.41 4.77 -16.27
CA VAL A 16 17.08 5.03 -16.84
C VAL A 16 17.11 6.32 -17.67
N ASP A 17 16.20 6.45 -18.63
CA ASP A 17 16.02 7.67 -19.40
C ASP A 17 15.45 8.82 -18.56
N ARG A 18 14.64 8.51 -17.56
CA ARG A 18 14.19 9.38 -16.47
C ARG A 18 13.77 8.53 -15.27
N VAL A 19 13.75 9.11 -14.07
CA VAL A 19 13.24 8.40 -12.88
C VAL A 19 11.75 8.09 -13.07
N PRO A 20 11.32 6.83 -12.87
CA PRO A 20 9.89 6.49 -12.99
C PRO A 20 9.07 7.17 -11.89
N VAL A 21 7.84 7.56 -12.22
CA VAL A 21 6.94 8.28 -11.33
C VAL A 21 5.54 7.66 -11.32
N SER A 22 4.92 7.63 -10.14
CA SER A 22 3.50 7.31 -9.97
C SER A 22 2.96 7.96 -8.70
N LEU A 23 1.67 8.33 -8.74
CA LEU A 23 0.93 8.77 -7.58
C LEU A 23 -0.32 7.91 -7.40
N TRP A 24 -0.87 7.91 -6.19
CA TRP A 24 -2.11 7.19 -5.89
C TRP A 24 -2.95 7.95 -4.86
N LEU A 25 -4.25 7.96 -5.12
CA LEU A 25 -5.25 8.69 -4.33
C LEU A 25 -6.58 7.93 -4.34
N HIS A 26 -7.33 8.09 -3.28
CA HIS A 26 -8.70 7.60 -3.24
C HIS A 26 -9.63 8.44 -4.13
N ASN A 27 -10.65 7.79 -4.64
CA ASN A 27 -11.90 8.42 -5.07
C ASN A 27 -13.02 7.61 -4.43
N PHE A 28 -13.42 8.00 -3.22
CA PHE A 28 -14.37 7.22 -2.41
C PHE A 28 -15.71 6.97 -3.11
N ALA A 29 -16.08 7.78 -4.09
CA ALA A 29 -17.28 7.57 -4.87
C ALA A 29 -17.18 6.43 -5.90
N THR A 30 -15.96 6.03 -6.31
CA THR A 30 -15.74 5.09 -7.41
C THR A 30 -15.07 3.77 -7.00
N GLU A 31 -14.58 3.65 -5.77
CA GLU A 31 -13.84 2.45 -5.33
C GLU A 31 -14.74 1.32 -4.79
N ASN A 32 -16.05 1.43 -4.96
CA ASN A 32 -17.04 0.52 -4.38
C ASN A 32 -17.59 -0.55 -5.35
N SER A 33 -17.12 -0.54 -6.61
CA SER A 33 -17.38 -1.61 -7.57
C SER A 33 -16.17 -1.84 -8.47
N PRO A 34 -16.02 -3.05 -9.06
CA PRO A 34 -14.95 -3.36 -10.01
C PRO A 34 -14.89 -2.39 -11.19
N ASP A 35 -16.04 -2.14 -11.83
CA ASP A 35 -16.16 -1.28 -13.01
C ASP A 35 -15.70 0.16 -12.74
N THR A 36 -16.20 0.75 -11.64
CA THR A 36 -15.91 2.16 -11.33
C THR A 36 -14.49 2.34 -10.82
N LEU A 37 -13.93 1.38 -10.07
CA LEU A 37 -12.54 1.38 -9.66
C LEU A 37 -11.61 1.26 -10.88
N ALA A 38 -11.90 0.34 -11.79
CA ALA A 38 -11.13 0.16 -13.01
C ALA A 38 -11.20 1.42 -13.90
N ALA A 39 -12.39 1.96 -14.12
CA ALA A 39 -12.60 3.17 -14.92
C ALA A 39 -11.82 4.37 -14.38
N GLU A 40 -11.87 4.63 -13.06
CA GLU A 40 -11.13 5.73 -12.43
C GLU A 40 -9.61 5.51 -12.52
N THR A 41 -9.13 4.30 -12.26
CA THR A 41 -7.71 3.96 -12.42
C THR A 41 -7.22 4.23 -13.85
N LEU A 42 -7.98 3.80 -14.85
CA LEU A 42 -7.65 4.01 -16.26
C LEU A 42 -7.74 5.48 -16.67
N ARG A 43 -8.68 6.24 -16.10
CA ARG A 43 -8.77 7.69 -16.31
C ARG A 43 -7.51 8.40 -15.84
N LEU A 44 -7.05 8.09 -14.61
CA LEU A 44 -5.83 8.65 -14.03
C LEU A 44 -4.59 8.22 -14.83
N ALA A 45 -4.49 6.94 -15.18
CA ALA A 45 -3.38 6.41 -15.96
C ALA A 45 -3.22 7.12 -17.32
N ARG A 46 -4.33 7.42 -18.02
CA ARG A 46 -4.32 8.16 -19.30
C ARG A 46 -4.00 9.63 -19.11
N ARG A 47 -4.52 10.25 -18.03
CA ARG A 47 -4.36 11.69 -17.78
C ARG A 47 -2.94 12.07 -17.41
N PHE A 48 -2.27 11.25 -16.58
CA PHE A 48 -0.96 11.58 -16.01
C PHE A 48 0.20 10.75 -16.59
N ASP A 49 -0.09 9.74 -17.36
CA ASP A 49 0.89 8.86 -18.02
C ASP A 49 1.94 8.25 -17.07
N TRP A 50 1.54 7.93 -15.84
CA TRP A 50 2.42 7.37 -14.80
C TRP A 50 3.10 6.07 -15.25
N ASP A 51 4.31 5.82 -14.74
CA ASP A 51 5.15 4.69 -15.16
C ASP A 51 4.71 3.34 -14.59
N PHE A 52 4.03 3.35 -13.46
CA PHE A 52 3.41 2.17 -12.89
C PHE A 52 2.08 2.56 -12.23
N LEU A 53 1.22 1.58 -12.02
CA LEU A 53 -0.06 1.80 -11.39
C LEU A 53 -0.10 1.13 -10.02
N LYS A 54 -0.57 1.86 -9.04
CA LYS A 54 -1.03 1.39 -7.75
C LYS A 54 -2.50 1.76 -7.63
N PRO A 55 -3.43 0.93 -8.18
CA PRO A 55 -4.85 1.20 -8.09
C PRO A 55 -5.27 1.34 -6.63
N GLN A 56 -6.05 2.38 -6.34
CA GLN A 56 -6.44 2.68 -4.98
C GLN A 56 -7.77 1.99 -4.65
N SER A 57 -7.67 0.74 -4.26
CA SER A 57 -8.80 -0.04 -3.77
C SER A 57 -9.31 0.50 -2.43
N ARG A 58 -10.58 0.24 -2.13
CA ARG A 58 -11.15 0.53 -0.81
C ARG A 58 -10.43 -0.25 0.28
N ALA A 59 -10.00 0.43 1.33
CA ALA A 59 -9.26 -0.19 2.43
C ALA A 59 -10.11 -1.22 3.21
N GLN A 60 -11.42 -1.04 3.18
CA GLN A 60 -12.41 -1.86 3.89
C GLN A 60 -12.57 -3.26 3.31
N CYS A 61 -12.24 -3.48 2.02
CA CYS A 61 -12.44 -4.77 1.34
C CYS A 61 -11.82 -5.95 2.11
N PHE A 62 -10.71 -5.73 2.80
CA PHE A 62 -10.08 -6.75 3.62
C PHE A 62 -10.93 -7.11 4.84
N ALA A 63 -11.48 -6.12 5.54
CA ALA A 63 -12.28 -6.34 6.75
C ALA A 63 -13.71 -6.82 6.45
N GLU A 64 -14.25 -6.48 5.27
CA GLU A 64 -15.57 -6.96 4.81
C GLU A 64 -15.65 -8.49 4.80
N MET A 65 -14.54 -9.18 4.57
CA MET A 65 -14.45 -10.65 4.58
C MET A 65 -14.83 -11.26 5.92
N TRP A 66 -14.69 -10.51 7.02
CA TRP A 66 -15.01 -10.96 8.38
C TRP A 66 -16.14 -10.17 9.04
N GLY A 67 -17.01 -9.59 8.23
CA GLY A 67 -18.26 -9.01 8.74
C GLY A 67 -18.22 -7.51 9.02
N PHE A 68 -17.13 -6.81 8.72
CA PHE A 68 -17.14 -5.34 8.76
C PHE A 68 -18.17 -4.78 7.77
N ARG A 69 -18.98 -3.81 8.21
CA ARG A 69 -20.01 -3.18 7.37
C ARG A 69 -19.90 -1.67 7.44
N TYR A 70 -20.21 -1.03 6.32
CA TYR A 70 -20.18 0.42 6.18
C TYR A 70 -21.15 0.87 5.09
N THR A 71 -21.49 2.15 5.11
CA THR A 71 -22.17 2.82 4.00
C THR A 71 -21.13 3.48 3.12
N PRO A 72 -21.01 3.11 1.84
CA PRO A 72 -20.09 3.76 0.89
C PRO A 72 -20.40 5.23 0.73
N SER A 73 -19.35 6.04 0.52
CA SER A 73 -19.52 7.44 0.17
C SER A 73 -19.93 7.57 -1.31
N ARG A 74 -20.68 8.62 -1.60
CA ARG A 74 -20.97 9.08 -2.97
C ARG A 74 -20.14 10.30 -3.37
N GLU A 75 -19.30 10.78 -2.46
CA GLU A 75 -18.46 11.96 -2.66
C GLU A 75 -17.00 11.54 -2.82
N ARG A 76 -16.31 12.22 -3.74
CA ARG A 76 -14.91 11.90 -4.08
C ARG A 76 -13.97 11.96 -2.86
N ALA A 77 -14.12 12.99 -2.04
CA ALA A 77 -13.21 13.28 -0.92
C ALA A 77 -13.75 12.88 0.45
N ALA A 78 -15.01 12.50 0.56
CA ALA A 78 -15.60 12.03 1.80
C ALA A 78 -15.45 10.52 1.95
N SER A 79 -14.95 10.07 3.10
CA SER A 79 -14.81 8.65 3.40
C SER A 79 -16.18 8.01 3.71
N TYR A 80 -16.17 6.69 3.86
CA TYR A 80 -17.34 5.87 4.23
C TYR A 80 -17.80 6.11 5.69
N THR A 81 -19.01 5.68 6.01
CA THR A 81 -19.52 5.65 7.38
C THR A 81 -19.62 4.23 7.89
N VAL A 82 -18.93 3.90 8.98
CA VAL A 82 -18.98 2.57 9.61
C VAL A 82 -20.37 2.31 10.18
N THR A 83 -20.95 1.15 9.87
CA THR A 83 -22.25 0.71 10.40
C THR A 83 -22.12 -0.47 11.34
N GLU A 84 -21.10 -1.33 11.17
CA GLU A 84 -20.85 -2.49 12.03
C GLU A 84 -19.37 -2.83 12.11
N THR A 85 -18.92 -3.09 13.35
CA THR A 85 -17.62 -3.67 13.67
C THR A 85 -17.85 -5.01 14.38
N PRO A 86 -17.47 -6.15 13.79
CA PRO A 86 -17.99 -7.47 14.22
C PRO A 86 -17.34 -8.03 15.48
N LEU A 87 -16.18 -7.51 15.91
CA LEU A 87 -15.42 -8.09 17.00
C LEU A 87 -15.37 -7.14 18.19
N THR A 88 -15.70 -7.67 19.38
CA THR A 88 -15.70 -6.90 20.63
C THR A 88 -14.75 -7.50 21.68
N THR A 89 -14.61 -8.82 21.68
CA THR A 89 -13.91 -9.57 22.73
C THR A 89 -12.83 -10.50 22.18
N ALA A 90 -11.94 -10.98 23.06
CA ALA A 90 -10.99 -12.02 22.71
C ALA A 90 -11.66 -13.35 22.28
N ALA A 91 -12.88 -13.62 22.77
CA ALA A 91 -13.63 -14.81 22.33
C ALA A 91 -14.05 -14.72 20.85
N ASP A 92 -14.32 -13.51 20.36
CA ASP A 92 -14.65 -13.29 18.95
C ASP A 92 -13.42 -13.55 18.07
N LEU A 93 -12.23 -13.09 18.50
CA LEU A 93 -10.97 -13.36 17.81
C LEU A 93 -10.69 -14.86 17.65
N ARG A 94 -11.01 -15.68 18.66
CA ARG A 94 -10.82 -17.15 18.63
C ARG A 94 -11.78 -17.87 17.68
N ARG A 95 -12.80 -17.21 17.16
CA ARG A 95 -13.78 -17.76 16.21
C ARG A 95 -13.54 -17.32 14.78
N LEU A 96 -12.51 -16.50 14.56
CA LEU A 96 -12.21 -16.02 13.22
C LEU A 96 -11.66 -17.19 12.39
N GLU A 97 -12.28 -17.45 11.24
CA GLU A 97 -11.86 -18.49 10.31
C GLU A 97 -11.36 -17.87 9.01
N PRO A 98 -10.50 -18.57 8.25
CA PRO A 98 -10.12 -18.13 6.91
C PRO A 98 -11.33 -17.94 6.00
N ALA A 99 -11.29 -16.91 5.16
CA ALA A 99 -12.29 -16.63 4.14
C ALA A 99 -11.75 -16.97 2.73
N ASP A 100 -12.66 -17.22 1.78
CA ASP A 100 -12.24 -17.44 0.39
C ASP A 100 -11.92 -16.10 -0.29
N ALA A 101 -10.66 -15.94 -0.66
CA ALA A 101 -10.14 -14.71 -1.25
C ALA A 101 -10.62 -14.41 -2.68
N ARG A 102 -11.28 -15.37 -3.34
CA ARG A 102 -11.79 -15.20 -4.72
C ARG A 102 -13.25 -14.76 -4.76
N PHE A 103 -13.89 -14.63 -3.61
CA PHE A 103 -15.29 -14.21 -3.48
C PHE A 103 -15.44 -12.96 -2.63
N GLY A 104 -16.65 -12.39 -2.65
CA GLY A 104 -16.99 -11.19 -1.89
C GLY A 104 -16.09 -10.00 -2.24
N ALA A 105 -15.79 -9.18 -1.25
CA ALA A 105 -15.09 -7.94 -1.44
C ALA A 105 -13.66 -8.11 -2.05
N LEU A 106 -12.95 -9.16 -1.71
CA LEU A 106 -11.63 -9.44 -2.30
C LEU A 106 -11.75 -9.93 -3.75
N GLY A 107 -12.76 -10.75 -4.07
CA GLY A 107 -13.06 -11.18 -5.43
C GLY A 107 -13.36 -10.01 -6.37
N GLU A 108 -14.16 -9.03 -5.91
CA GLU A 108 -14.43 -7.79 -6.65
C GLU A 108 -13.14 -7.00 -6.95
N GLN A 109 -12.18 -7.00 -6.02
CA GLN A 109 -10.91 -6.33 -6.26
C GLN A 109 -10.08 -7.06 -7.34
N LEU A 110 -10.10 -8.39 -7.38
CA LEU A 110 -9.43 -9.17 -8.44
C LEU A 110 -10.07 -8.91 -9.81
N GLU A 111 -11.39 -8.84 -9.88
CA GLU A 111 -12.12 -8.49 -11.10
C GLU A 111 -11.70 -7.10 -11.63
N ALA A 112 -11.63 -6.09 -10.77
CA ALA A 112 -11.13 -4.77 -11.14
C ALA A 112 -9.69 -4.82 -11.67
N LEU A 113 -8.82 -5.61 -11.04
CA LEU A 113 -7.44 -5.79 -11.50
C LEU A 113 -7.36 -6.38 -12.90
N GLU A 114 -8.15 -7.42 -13.19
CA GLU A 114 -8.21 -8.05 -14.51
C GLU A 114 -8.66 -7.06 -15.59
N MET A 115 -9.68 -6.25 -15.28
CA MET A 115 -10.15 -5.19 -16.18
C MET A 115 -9.06 -4.15 -16.46
N ILE A 116 -8.34 -3.70 -15.42
CA ILE A 116 -7.23 -2.74 -15.55
C ILE A 116 -6.10 -3.36 -16.38
N ARG A 117 -5.67 -4.59 -16.06
CA ARG A 117 -4.59 -5.28 -16.78
C ARG A 117 -4.91 -5.45 -18.25
N LYS A 118 -6.12 -5.88 -18.56
CA LYS A 118 -6.60 -6.01 -19.96
C LYS A 118 -6.50 -4.69 -20.72
N ALA A 119 -6.81 -3.58 -20.06
CA ALA A 119 -6.84 -2.27 -20.71
C ALA A 119 -5.46 -1.63 -20.88
N VAL A 120 -4.53 -1.80 -19.92
CA VAL A 120 -3.19 -1.17 -20.00
C VAL A 120 -2.14 -2.04 -20.67
N GLY A 121 -2.42 -3.33 -20.87
CA GLY A 121 -1.49 -4.27 -21.49
C GLY A 121 -0.28 -4.60 -20.62
N PRO A 122 0.73 -5.29 -21.14
CA PRO A 122 1.88 -5.80 -20.36
C PRO A 122 2.93 -4.73 -20.04
N ASP A 123 2.97 -3.61 -20.75
CA ASP A 123 4.04 -2.62 -20.63
C ASP A 123 3.90 -1.65 -19.45
N THR A 124 2.74 -1.61 -18.81
CA THR A 124 2.53 -0.78 -17.62
C THR A 124 2.52 -1.69 -16.37
N PRO A 125 3.53 -1.63 -15.50
CA PRO A 125 3.53 -2.39 -14.27
C PRO A 125 2.36 -2.02 -13.35
N ILE A 126 1.76 -3.02 -12.69
CA ILE A 126 0.68 -2.85 -11.71
C ILE A 126 1.12 -3.52 -10.41
N ILE A 127 1.11 -2.77 -9.31
CA ILE A 127 1.25 -3.32 -7.96
C ILE A 127 -0.10 -3.27 -7.25
N TRP A 128 -0.48 -4.40 -6.63
CA TRP A 128 -1.81 -4.54 -6.04
C TRP A 128 -1.77 -4.46 -4.53
N THR A 129 -2.70 -3.72 -3.93
CA THR A 129 -2.71 -3.50 -2.48
C THR A 129 -3.08 -4.79 -1.74
N VAL A 130 -2.24 -5.15 -0.76
CA VAL A 130 -2.52 -6.16 0.27
C VAL A 130 -2.11 -5.59 1.63
N PHE A 131 -3.02 -5.64 2.58
CA PHE A 131 -2.74 -5.20 3.94
C PHE A 131 -2.17 -6.34 4.80
N SER A 132 -1.28 -5.98 5.72
CA SER A 132 -0.86 -6.87 6.80
C SER A 132 -2.07 -7.29 7.66
N PRO A 133 -2.15 -8.54 8.14
CA PRO A 133 -3.21 -8.98 9.06
C PRO A 133 -3.36 -8.06 10.27
N LEU A 134 -2.24 -7.62 10.87
CA LEU A 134 -2.28 -6.72 12.01
C LEU A 134 -2.83 -5.33 11.66
N MET A 135 -2.72 -4.88 10.42
CA MET A 135 -3.33 -3.64 9.94
C MET A 135 -4.85 -3.77 9.72
N ILE A 136 -5.33 -4.98 9.42
CA ILE A 136 -6.78 -5.25 9.23
C ILE A 136 -7.50 -5.35 10.56
N LEU A 137 -6.88 -5.92 11.57
CA LEU A 137 -7.48 -6.17 12.88
C LEU A 137 -8.21 -4.95 13.49
N PRO A 138 -7.66 -3.71 13.48
CA PRO A 138 -8.36 -2.51 13.95
C PRO A 138 -9.70 -2.21 13.29
N PHE A 139 -9.89 -2.56 12.00
CA PHE A 139 -11.17 -2.35 11.31
C PHE A 139 -12.27 -3.25 11.90
N LEU A 140 -11.91 -4.44 12.33
CA LEU A 140 -12.85 -5.43 12.85
C LEU A 140 -13.26 -5.17 14.32
N LEU A 141 -12.45 -4.40 15.06
CA LEU A 141 -12.63 -4.18 16.48
C LEU A 141 -13.43 -2.91 16.78
N THR A 142 -14.40 -2.99 17.68
CA THR A 142 -15.23 -1.85 18.09
C THR A 142 -14.41 -0.68 18.65
N GLY A 143 -13.33 -0.96 19.39
CA GLY A 143 -12.40 0.05 19.90
C GLY A 143 -11.22 0.34 18.96
N GLY A 144 -11.25 -0.16 17.72
CA GLY A 144 -10.28 0.13 16.69
C GLY A 144 -8.83 -0.17 17.10
N ARG A 145 -7.94 0.75 16.71
CA ARG A 145 -6.48 0.61 16.92
C ARG A 145 -6.08 0.51 18.40
N ALA A 146 -6.70 1.28 19.26
CA ALA A 146 -6.40 1.25 20.69
C ALA A 146 -6.73 -0.13 21.30
N GLN A 147 -7.86 -0.72 20.92
CA GLN A 147 -8.25 -2.06 21.35
C GLN A 147 -7.31 -3.13 20.75
N ALA A 148 -6.91 -3.02 19.50
CA ALA A 148 -5.96 -3.95 18.88
C ALA A 148 -4.63 -3.98 19.67
N VAL A 149 -4.07 -2.81 20.01
CA VAL A 149 -2.84 -2.70 20.81
C VAL A 149 -3.04 -3.30 22.21
N ALA A 150 -4.16 -3.06 22.87
CA ALA A 150 -4.47 -3.63 24.17
C ALA A 150 -4.56 -5.17 24.12
N LEU A 151 -5.26 -5.72 23.11
CA LEU A 151 -5.44 -7.17 22.94
C LEU A 151 -4.14 -7.89 22.60
N VAL A 152 -3.26 -7.30 21.81
CA VAL A 152 -1.91 -7.84 21.53
C VAL A 152 -1.17 -8.14 22.85
N ARG A 153 -1.35 -7.30 23.88
CA ARG A 153 -0.68 -7.42 25.19
C ARG A 153 -1.42 -8.32 26.16
N SER A 154 -2.75 -8.21 26.22
CA SER A 154 -3.58 -8.94 27.21
C SER A 154 -4.03 -10.31 26.75
N GLU A 155 -4.26 -10.51 25.44
CA GLU A 155 -4.85 -11.73 24.85
C GLU A 155 -4.03 -12.25 23.65
N PRO A 156 -2.71 -12.46 23.82
CA PRO A 156 -1.79 -12.75 22.72
C PRO A 156 -2.17 -14.00 21.90
N THR A 157 -2.73 -15.02 22.56
CA THR A 157 -3.14 -16.26 21.89
C THR A 157 -4.35 -16.06 21.01
N ALA A 158 -5.34 -15.27 21.45
CA ALA A 158 -6.53 -14.97 20.66
C ALA A 158 -6.17 -14.10 19.45
N VAL A 159 -5.28 -13.11 19.64
CA VAL A 159 -4.77 -12.29 18.53
C VAL A 159 -4.00 -13.14 17.53
N ALA A 160 -3.11 -14.01 17.98
CA ALA A 160 -2.35 -14.89 17.07
C ALA A 160 -3.28 -15.79 16.24
N HIS A 161 -4.36 -16.34 16.81
CA HIS A 161 -5.36 -17.10 16.06
C HIS A 161 -6.02 -16.27 14.96
N ALA A 162 -6.50 -15.07 15.30
CA ALA A 162 -7.13 -14.18 14.32
C ALA A 162 -6.19 -13.77 13.18
N LEU A 163 -4.93 -13.43 13.52
CA LEU A 163 -3.91 -13.09 12.52
C LEU A 163 -3.58 -14.27 11.61
N ASP A 164 -3.59 -15.50 12.14
CA ASP A 164 -3.36 -16.72 11.35
C ASP A 164 -4.50 -16.96 10.33
N ALA A 165 -5.75 -16.87 10.77
CA ALA A 165 -6.92 -16.99 9.90
C ALA A 165 -6.90 -15.95 8.77
N MET A 166 -6.58 -14.69 9.10
CA MET A 166 -6.41 -13.63 8.10
C MET A 166 -5.25 -13.93 7.14
N ALA A 167 -4.11 -14.38 7.67
CA ALA A 167 -2.94 -14.66 6.84
C ALA A 167 -3.22 -15.76 5.81
N VAL A 168 -3.93 -16.84 6.16
CA VAL A 168 -4.34 -17.89 5.23
C VAL A 168 -5.13 -17.32 4.05
N THR A 169 -6.09 -16.44 4.34
CA THR A 169 -6.89 -15.73 3.31
C THR A 169 -5.99 -14.87 2.42
N LEU A 170 -5.11 -14.07 3.04
CA LEU A 170 -4.27 -13.11 2.32
C LEU A 170 -3.14 -13.77 1.53
N GLU A 171 -2.64 -14.92 1.95
CA GLU A 171 -1.74 -15.76 1.16
C GLU A 171 -2.40 -16.19 -0.17
N SER A 172 -3.66 -16.61 -0.10
CA SER A 172 -4.44 -16.97 -1.28
C SER A 172 -4.73 -15.75 -2.15
N TYR A 173 -5.10 -14.62 -1.53
CA TYR A 173 -5.36 -13.36 -2.23
C TYR A 173 -4.12 -12.81 -2.93
N ALA A 174 -2.95 -12.84 -2.28
CA ALA A 174 -1.69 -12.38 -2.87
C ALA A 174 -1.34 -13.16 -4.15
N ARG A 175 -1.49 -14.50 -4.13
CA ARG A 175 -1.29 -15.33 -5.33
C ARG A 175 -2.32 -15.00 -6.40
N ALA A 176 -3.60 -14.92 -6.03
CA ALA A 176 -4.66 -14.59 -6.97
C ALA A 176 -4.44 -13.24 -7.63
N ALA A 177 -3.94 -12.21 -6.90
CA ALA A 177 -3.62 -10.91 -7.48
C ALA A 177 -2.52 -11.02 -8.57
N VAL A 178 -1.46 -11.79 -8.35
CA VAL A 178 -0.42 -12.00 -9.37
C VAL A 178 -0.97 -12.80 -10.56
N GLU A 179 -1.78 -13.83 -10.32
CA GLU A 179 -2.47 -14.62 -11.36
C GLU A 179 -3.42 -13.75 -12.19
N SER A 180 -4.11 -12.79 -11.58
CA SER A 180 -4.99 -11.82 -12.24
C SER A 180 -4.24 -10.65 -12.92
N GLY A 181 -2.90 -10.66 -12.89
CA GLY A 181 -2.07 -9.77 -13.70
C GLY A 181 -1.34 -8.65 -12.96
N ALA A 182 -1.26 -8.67 -11.63
CA ALA A 182 -0.36 -7.80 -10.90
C ALA A 182 1.11 -8.19 -11.13
N ASP A 183 1.99 -7.21 -11.23
CA ASP A 183 3.44 -7.42 -11.30
C ASP A 183 4.06 -7.61 -9.90
N GLY A 184 3.25 -7.55 -8.88
CA GLY A 184 3.59 -7.72 -7.48
C GLY A 184 2.62 -6.97 -6.57
N LEU A 185 2.99 -6.85 -5.30
CA LEU A 185 2.13 -6.25 -4.29
C LEU A 185 2.59 -4.84 -3.89
N PHE A 186 1.64 -4.00 -3.54
CA PHE A 186 1.79 -2.91 -2.59
C PHE A 186 1.38 -3.46 -1.22
N TYR A 187 2.34 -4.05 -0.50
CA TYR A 187 2.09 -4.64 0.80
C TYR A 187 2.21 -3.58 1.89
N ALA A 188 1.15 -3.33 2.64
CA ALA A 188 1.10 -2.19 3.56
C ALA A 188 0.82 -2.57 5.00
N THR A 189 1.49 -1.87 5.93
CA THR A 189 1.21 -1.88 7.36
C THR A 189 1.26 -0.46 7.94
N ASN A 190 0.47 -0.21 8.99
CA ASN A 190 0.45 1.03 9.76
C ASN A 190 0.43 0.80 11.29
N MET A 191 0.75 -0.44 11.70
CA MET A 191 0.79 -0.82 13.12
C MET A 191 2.22 -0.91 13.68
N ALA A 192 3.22 -0.69 12.84
CA ALA A 192 4.63 -0.83 13.20
C ALA A 192 5.31 0.51 13.47
N THR A 193 4.71 1.35 14.28
CA THR A 193 5.32 2.58 14.79
C THR A 193 5.69 2.38 16.27
N ARG A 194 6.69 3.10 16.78
CA ARG A 194 7.11 3.00 18.21
C ARG A 194 6.00 3.40 19.19
N GLU A 195 5.04 4.20 18.74
CA GLU A 195 3.86 4.55 19.52
C GLU A 195 2.95 3.32 19.76
N LEU A 196 2.77 2.49 18.74
CA LEU A 196 1.77 1.42 18.72
C LEU A 196 2.36 0.06 19.09
N SER A 197 3.63 -0.18 18.77
CA SER A 197 4.25 -1.49 18.86
C SER A 197 5.71 -1.39 19.29
N SER A 198 6.15 -2.33 20.11
CA SER A 198 7.57 -2.58 20.34
C SER A 198 8.15 -3.47 19.24
N ALA A 199 9.48 -3.49 19.09
CA ALA A 199 10.16 -4.41 18.18
C ALA A 199 9.82 -5.89 18.48
N ALA A 200 9.68 -6.26 19.75
CA ALA A 200 9.31 -7.61 20.16
C ALA A 200 7.87 -7.96 19.74
N GLU A 201 6.92 -7.04 19.89
CA GLU A 201 5.54 -7.21 19.44
C GLU A 201 5.48 -7.32 17.90
N CYS A 202 6.23 -6.49 17.18
CA CYS A 202 6.34 -6.56 15.71
C CYS A 202 6.87 -7.94 15.26
N ARG A 203 7.95 -8.43 15.86
CA ARG A 203 8.52 -9.75 15.56
C ARG A 203 7.55 -10.90 15.85
N ARG A 204 6.68 -10.75 16.85
CA ARG A 204 5.74 -11.80 17.27
C ARG A 204 4.41 -11.76 16.52
N PHE A 205 3.82 -10.58 16.32
CA PHE A 205 2.44 -10.43 15.86
C PHE A 205 2.29 -9.87 14.44
N GLN A 206 3.39 -9.40 13.84
CA GLN A 206 3.35 -8.91 12.46
C GLN A 206 4.23 -9.75 11.54
N ARG A 207 5.52 -9.79 11.79
CA ARG A 207 6.52 -10.40 10.91
C ARG A 207 6.18 -11.83 10.45
N PRO A 208 5.76 -12.81 11.28
CA PRO A 208 5.52 -14.17 10.83
C PRO A 208 4.42 -14.26 9.78
N TYR A 209 3.37 -13.47 9.91
CA TYR A 209 2.24 -13.43 8.99
C TYR A 209 2.58 -12.70 7.70
N ASP A 210 3.27 -11.57 7.80
CA ASP A 210 3.73 -10.80 6.65
C ASP A 210 4.65 -11.62 5.75
N LEU A 211 5.63 -12.31 6.34
CA LEU A 211 6.57 -13.15 5.58
C LEU A 211 5.90 -14.33 4.88
N ARG A 212 4.85 -14.92 5.48
CA ARG A 212 4.06 -15.97 4.83
C ARG A 212 3.37 -15.46 3.58
N ILE A 213 2.75 -14.27 3.65
CA ILE A 213 2.01 -13.66 2.54
C ILE A 213 2.99 -13.25 1.44
N LEU A 214 4.03 -12.49 1.78
CA LEU A 214 5.04 -12.03 0.81
C LEU A 214 5.81 -13.19 0.17
N GLY A 215 6.09 -14.26 0.92
CA GLY A 215 6.75 -15.45 0.42
C GLY A 215 5.96 -16.17 -0.69
N ARG A 216 4.61 -16.00 -0.74
CA ARG A 216 3.79 -16.57 -1.83
C ARG A 216 4.02 -15.90 -3.18
N VAL A 217 4.57 -14.70 -3.19
CA VAL A 217 4.77 -13.88 -4.38
C VAL A 217 6.19 -13.29 -4.45
N GLU A 218 7.13 -13.89 -3.75
CA GLU A 218 8.53 -13.43 -3.70
C GLU A 218 9.16 -13.32 -5.10
N SER A 219 8.78 -14.21 -6.03
CA SER A 219 9.24 -14.19 -7.42
C SER A 219 8.62 -13.09 -8.27
N ALA A 220 7.60 -12.39 -7.79
CA ALA A 220 7.00 -11.30 -8.54
C ALA A 220 8.00 -10.12 -8.67
N PRO A 221 8.08 -9.49 -9.86
CA PRO A 221 9.17 -8.55 -10.16
C PRO A 221 9.08 -7.22 -9.40
N PHE A 222 7.92 -6.85 -8.85
CA PHE A 222 7.72 -5.56 -8.18
C PHE A 222 6.88 -5.67 -6.90
N ASN A 223 7.44 -6.25 -5.85
CA ASN A 223 6.85 -6.18 -4.51
C ASN A 223 7.34 -4.92 -3.79
N LEU A 224 6.42 -4.01 -3.48
CA LEU A 224 6.67 -2.80 -2.70
C LEU A 224 6.14 -2.97 -1.28
N LEU A 225 7.02 -2.90 -0.29
CA LEU A 225 6.62 -2.86 1.13
C LEU A 225 6.44 -1.41 1.58
N HIS A 226 5.24 -1.07 2.07
CA HIS A 226 4.91 0.24 2.60
C HIS A 226 4.69 0.19 4.13
N VAL A 227 5.54 0.88 4.89
CA VAL A 227 5.41 1.01 6.35
C VAL A 227 4.92 2.41 6.69
N CYS A 228 3.62 2.55 6.94
CA CYS A 228 2.97 3.85 7.12
C CYS A 228 3.08 4.35 8.56
N GLY A 229 3.40 5.63 8.73
CA GLY A 229 3.40 6.33 10.01
C GLY A 229 4.69 7.06 10.32
N ALA A 230 4.68 7.80 11.42
CA ALA A 230 5.86 8.43 11.98
C ALA A 230 6.62 7.45 12.90
N ASP A 231 7.93 7.62 13.03
CA ASP A 231 8.80 6.83 13.92
C ASP A 231 8.56 5.31 13.77
N VAL A 232 8.61 4.83 12.49
CA VAL A 232 8.38 3.42 12.16
C VAL A 232 9.52 2.54 12.68
N LEU A 233 9.20 1.29 12.98
CA LEU A 233 10.19 0.26 13.36
C LEU A 233 10.93 -0.23 12.10
N PHE A 234 11.58 0.67 11.37
CA PHE A 234 12.14 0.42 10.04
C PHE A 234 13.06 -0.81 9.98
N ASP A 235 13.89 -1.03 11.00
CA ASP A 235 14.85 -2.14 11.04
C ASP A 235 14.18 -3.51 11.06
N GLU A 236 12.96 -3.61 11.57
CA GLU A 236 12.19 -4.86 11.60
C GLU A 236 11.71 -5.30 10.20
N PHE A 237 11.82 -4.41 9.21
CA PHE A 237 11.39 -4.63 7.83
C PHE A 237 12.54 -4.67 6.83
N ALA A 238 13.76 -4.41 7.26
CA ALA A 238 14.91 -4.25 6.36
C ALA A 238 15.24 -5.50 5.53
N ASP A 239 14.88 -6.69 5.98
CA ASP A 239 15.15 -7.98 5.34
C ASP A 239 13.90 -8.65 4.74
N TYR A 240 12.74 -7.96 4.71
CA TYR A 240 11.52 -8.52 4.09
C TYR A 240 11.73 -8.80 2.60
N PRO A 241 11.06 -9.82 2.01
CA PRO A 241 11.20 -10.18 0.60
C PRO A 241 10.42 -9.19 -0.29
N ALA A 242 10.90 -7.95 -0.37
CA ALA A 242 10.34 -6.90 -1.20
C ALA A 242 11.44 -6.32 -2.11
N THR A 243 11.09 -5.93 -3.33
CA THR A 243 12.02 -5.33 -4.29
C THR A 243 12.23 -3.84 -4.03
N ALA A 244 11.25 -3.19 -3.41
CA ALA A 244 11.31 -1.78 -3.04
C ALA A 244 10.65 -1.52 -1.68
N LEU A 245 11.03 -0.42 -1.04
CA LEU A 245 10.49 0.04 0.24
C LEU A 245 9.89 1.44 0.10
N SER A 246 8.84 1.72 0.86
CA SER A 246 8.17 3.02 0.96
C SER A 246 7.73 3.32 2.39
N TRP A 247 7.84 4.55 2.80
CA TRP A 247 7.41 5.08 4.10
C TRP A 247 7.29 6.60 4.02
N ALA A 248 6.74 7.26 5.05
CA ALA A 248 6.75 8.72 5.11
C ALA A 248 8.14 9.25 5.51
N THR A 249 8.71 10.15 4.72
CA THR A 249 9.96 10.86 5.01
C THR A 249 9.73 11.95 6.06
N MET A 250 9.50 11.55 7.30
CA MET A 250 9.21 12.42 8.46
C MET A 250 10.28 12.27 9.54
N PRO A 251 10.34 13.21 10.50
CA PRO A 251 11.22 13.05 11.66
C PRO A 251 11.03 11.69 12.35
N GLY A 252 12.15 11.03 12.67
CA GLY A 252 12.18 9.68 13.26
C GLY A 252 12.27 8.55 12.22
N ASN A 253 11.96 8.81 10.96
CA ASN A 253 12.11 7.86 9.88
C ASN A 253 13.42 8.09 9.09
N PRO A 254 14.00 7.07 8.43
CA PRO A 254 15.22 7.25 7.63
C PRO A 254 14.97 8.12 6.40
N SER A 255 16.00 8.80 5.91
CA SER A 255 15.99 9.41 4.57
C SER A 255 15.98 8.32 3.48
N LEU A 256 15.68 8.70 2.22
CA LEU A 256 15.68 7.75 1.10
C LEU A 256 17.06 7.11 0.92
N ALA A 257 18.11 7.92 0.92
CA ALA A 257 19.49 7.44 0.78
C ALA A 257 19.93 6.57 1.97
N ASP A 258 19.51 6.90 3.20
CA ASP A 258 19.82 6.09 4.39
C ASP A 258 19.17 4.70 4.31
N ALA A 259 17.90 4.64 3.98
CA ALA A 259 17.17 3.39 3.82
C ALA A 259 17.78 2.51 2.70
N HIS A 260 18.12 3.12 1.55
CA HIS A 260 18.81 2.39 0.49
C HIS A 260 20.15 1.81 0.95
N ARG A 261 21.00 2.62 1.62
CA ARG A 261 22.28 2.13 2.15
C ARG A 261 22.13 0.95 3.10
N ARG A 262 21.08 0.98 3.97
CA ARG A 262 20.82 -0.07 4.97
C ARG A 262 20.29 -1.36 4.37
N THR A 263 19.56 -1.27 3.26
CA THR A 263 18.80 -2.41 2.71
C THR A 263 19.31 -2.89 1.35
N GLY A 264 20.03 -2.05 0.61
CA GLY A 264 20.43 -2.31 -0.79
C GLY A 264 19.25 -2.27 -1.78
N ARG A 265 18.02 -1.94 -1.32
CA ARG A 265 16.81 -1.99 -2.15
C ARG A 265 16.45 -0.65 -2.75
N ALA A 266 15.66 -0.69 -3.81
CA ALA A 266 15.04 0.51 -4.35
C ALA A 266 14.06 1.12 -3.32
N VAL A 267 13.82 2.41 -3.47
CA VAL A 267 12.88 3.16 -2.63
C VAL A 267 11.82 3.83 -3.48
N VAL A 268 10.61 3.92 -2.96
CA VAL A 268 9.52 4.68 -3.56
C VAL A 268 9.13 5.78 -2.58
N GLY A 269 9.30 7.04 -2.99
CA GLY A 269 9.06 8.19 -2.11
C GLY A 269 9.56 9.50 -2.73
N GLY A 270 9.78 10.50 -1.89
CA GLY A 270 10.33 11.80 -2.26
C GLY A 270 9.28 12.89 -2.48
N LEU A 271 8.00 12.53 -2.45
CA LEU A 271 6.91 13.50 -2.46
C LEU A 271 6.07 13.35 -1.20
N PRO A 272 5.61 14.46 -0.59
CA PRO A 272 4.79 14.36 0.61
C PRO A 272 3.43 13.72 0.30
N ALA A 273 2.85 13.09 1.33
CA ALA A 273 1.49 12.55 1.27
C ALA A 273 0.46 13.60 1.71
N LYS A 274 -0.79 13.16 1.89
CA LYS A 274 -1.84 13.94 2.53
C LYS A 274 -1.49 14.24 4.01
N PRO A 275 -1.92 15.38 4.56
CA PRO A 275 -2.66 16.44 3.85
C PRO A 275 -1.76 17.42 3.08
N GLU A 276 -0.46 17.33 3.22
CA GLU A 276 0.50 18.36 2.84
C GLU A 276 0.50 18.63 1.33
N ILE A 277 0.58 17.59 0.50
CA ILE A 277 0.81 17.74 -0.95
C ILE A 277 -0.27 18.57 -1.65
N ALA A 278 -1.53 18.43 -1.26
CA ALA A 278 -2.64 19.14 -1.88
C ALA A 278 -2.59 20.67 -1.70
N GLY A 279 -1.91 21.12 -0.64
CA GLY A 279 -1.73 22.54 -0.33
C GLY A 279 -0.45 23.16 -0.90
N LEU A 280 0.42 22.38 -1.54
CA LEU A 280 1.69 22.88 -2.07
C LEU A 280 1.51 23.51 -3.45
N PRO A 281 2.25 24.61 -3.73
CA PRO A 281 2.40 25.10 -5.10
C PRO A 281 3.05 24.01 -6.00
N PRO A 282 2.63 23.89 -7.28
CA PRO A 282 3.26 22.92 -8.21
C PRO A 282 4.79 23.03 -8.28
N ALA A 283 5.35 24.23 -8.28
CA ALA A 283 6.81 24.46 -8.29
C ALA A 283 7.52 23.88 -7.06
N GLU A 284 6.87 23.85 -5.91
CA GLU A 284 7.43 23.23 -4.69
C GLU A 284 7.43 21.72 -4.80
N VAL A 285 6.38 21.11 -5.36
CA VAL A 285 6.32 19.67 -5.62
C VAL A 285 7.42 19.24 -6.59
N GLU A 286 7.61 20.00 -7.68
CA GLU A 286 8.72 19.79 -8.62
C GLU A 286 10.08 19.87 -7.93
N THR A 287 10.29 20.90 -7.10
CA THR A 287 11.54 21.09 -6.35
C THR A 287 11.83 19.91 -5.43
N ARG A 288 10.82 19.42 -4.69
CA ARG A 288 10.97 18.25 -3.82
C ARG A 288 11.28 16.98 -4.60
N GLY A 289 10.59 16.76 -5.72
CA GLY A 289 10.88 15.63 -6.61
C GLY A 289 12.32 15.65 -7.13
N ARG A 290 12.79 16.81 -7.63
CA ARG A 290 14.17 16.98 -8.09
C ARG A 290 15.19 16.78 -6.96
N ARG A 291 14.88 17.23 -5.75
CA ARG A 291 15.73 17.00 -4.56
C ARG A 291 15.84 15.51 -4.24
N ALA A 292 14.75 14.76 -4.24
CA ALA A 292 14.77 13.31 -4.01
C ALA A 292 15.58 12.58 -5.10
N ILE A 293 15.43 12.98 -6.36
CA ILE A 293 16.23 12.44 -7.48
C ILE A 293 17.71 12.72 -7.27
N ALA A 294 18.08 13.94 -6.88
CA ALA A 294 19.48 14.31 -6.60
C ALA A 294 20.04 13.54 -5.39
N GLU A 295 19.28 13.38 -4.30
CA GLU A 295 19.66 12.61 -3.12
C GLU A 295 20.02 11.16 -3.47
N MET A 296 19.26 10.54 -4.38
CA MET A 296 19.46 9.15 -4.81
C MET A 296 20.37 9.01 -6.04
N GLY A 297 20.88 10.11 -6.59
CA GLY A 297 21.67 10.10 -7.82
C GLY A 297 20.93 9.52 -9.03
N GLY A 298 19.60 9.63 -9.06
CA GLY A 298 18.74 9.11 -10.12
C GLY A 298 18.67 7.58 -10.20
N ARG A 299 19.09 6.85 -9.17
CA ARG A 299 19.16 5.37 -9.15
C ARG A 299 18.44 4.79 -7.94
N PHE A 300 17.91 3.57 -8.08
CA PHE A 300 17.16 2.89 -7.02
C PHE A 300 15.99 3.71 -6.47
N LEU A 301 15.48 4.66 -7.26
CA LEU A 301 14.37 5.54 -6.91
C LEU A 301 13.24 5.39 -7.91
N LEU A 302 12.04 5.26 -7.38
CA LEU A 302 10.79 5.54 -8.08
C LEU A 302 10.15 6.72 -7.35
N LEU A 303 9.92 7.83 -8.06
CA LEU A 303 9.31 9.01 -7.46
C LEU A 303 7.84 8.74 -7.16
N GLY A 304 7.45 8.94 -5.93
CA GLY A 304 6.08 8.69 -5.48
C GLY A 304 5.78 9.41 -4.17
N PRO A 305 4.52 9.42 -3.75
CA PRO A 305 4.17 10.03 -2.47
C PRO A 305 4.51 9.10 -1.30
N ASP A 306 4.79 9.69 -0.17
CA ASP A 306 5.07 8.99 1.10
C ASP A 306 3.92 8.08 1.57
N CYS A 307 2.69 8.37 1.13
CA CYS A 307 1.48 7.56 1.28
C CYS A 307 0.45 8.02 0.24
N SER A 308 -0.83 7.65 0.33
CA SER A 308 -1.86 8.19 -0.58
C SER A 308 -1.97 9.71 -0.45
N ILE A 309 -2.18 10.40 -1.57
CA ILE A 309 -2.45 11.83 -1.60
C ILE A 309 -3.96 12.13 -1.43
N ASN A 310 -4.32 13.39 -1.24
CA ASN A 310 -5.72 13.78 -1.09
C ASN A 310 -6.51 13.49 -2.37
N PRO A 311 -7.77 13.06 -2.26
CA PRO A 311 -8.64 12.85 -3.42
C PRO A 311 -8.85 14.11 -4.29
N ASP A 312 -8.79 15.27 -3.68
CA ASP A 312 -8.98 16.61 -4.28
C ASP A 312 -7.66 17.33 -4.62
N THR A 313 -6.54 16.60 -4.61
CA THR A 313 -5.24 17.17 -5.05
C THR A 313 -5.38 17.71 -6.48
N PRO A 314 -5.02 19.00 -6.71
CA PRO A 314 -5.13 19.62 -8.04
C PRO A 314 -4.29 18.88 -9.10
N ASP A 315 -4.81 18.77 -10.32
CA ASP A 315 -4.10 18.18 -11.45
C ASP A 315 -2.71 18.79 -11.67
N ALA A 316 -2.59 20.12 -11.53
CA ALA A 316 -1.31 20.82 -11.68
C ALA A 316 -0.23 20.35 -10.67
N VAL A 317 -0.63 19.94 -9.47
CA VAL A 317 0.26 19.36 -8.45
C VAL A 317 0.72 17.97 -8.88
N MET A 318 -0.18 17.16 -9.44
CA MET A 318 0.15 15.83 -9.95
C MET A 318 1.00 15.90 -11.23
N ASP A 319 0.76 16.87 -12.12
CA ASP A 319 1.59 17.14 -13.30
C ASP A 319 3.02 17.55 -12.89
N ALA A 320 3.16 18.38 -11.84
CA ALA A 320 4.46 18.81 -11.33
C ALA A 320 5.33 17.63 -10.83
N ALA A 321 4.73 16.59 -10.27
CA ALA A 321 5.45 15.37 -9.90
C ALA A 321 6.06 14.67 -11.13
N THR A 322 5.35 14.63 -12.25
CA THR A 322 5.87 14.09 -13.52
C THR A 322 6.95 15.00 -14.09
N THR A 323 6.73 16.32 -14.07
CA THR A 323 7.71 17.32 -14.55
C THR A 323 9.04 17.22 -13.79
N ALA A 324 9.02 16.91 -12.52
CA ALA A 324 10.24 16.74 -11.71
C ALA A 324 11.19 15.65 -12.26
N THR A 325 10.70 14.71 -13.06
CA THR A 325 11.48 13.59 -13.62
C THR A 325 12.05 13.88 -15.01
N LEU A 326 11.65 14.99 -15.63
CA LEU A 326 12.13 15.44 -16.93
C LEU A 326 13.38 16.34 -16.80
#